data_6c6c747178683ea7bceb60ce372f44b8
#
_entry.id   6c6c747178683ea7bceb60ce372f44b8
#
_cell.length_a   1.000
_cell.length_b   1.000
_cell.length_c   1.000
_cell.angle_alpha   90.00
_cell.angle_beta   90.00
_cell.angle_gamma   90.00
#
_symmetry.space_group_name_H-M   'P 1'
#
loop_
_entity.id
_entity.type
_entity.pdbx_description
1 polymer ?
#
loop_
_entity_poly.entity_id
_entity_poly.type
_entity_poly.pdbx_seq_one_letter_code
_entity_poly.pdbx_strand_id
1 'polypeptide(L)'
;MTQISIAPTDRVFVLTGAGISAESGLPTFRAEDGLWAGNRVEDVCTPDAWARNPELVWQFYSKRRADGAKAQPNPAHYALADLENQIGDRFFLCTQNVDDLHERAGSVRLLHMHGELNMAHCERDCGRPPVEDHSIYASLAEVGHCPCGGRLRPHIVFFGEIPYKMDRIQKEIAKATLMLVVGTSGSVYPAAGFVHWARHAGARTVYIGPEPPLNASAFTHVVEGKAGEVLPALFSVTD
;
A
#
# COMPACT_ATOMS: atom_id res chain seq x y z
N MET A 1 -23.23 13.19 -4.73
CA MET A 1 -21.87 13.27 -4.18
C MET A 1 -21.19 14.52 -4.72
N THR A 2 -20.52 15.31 -3.89
CA THR A 2 -19.77 16.47 -4.39
C THR A 2 -18.51 15.94 -5.11
N GLN A 3 -18.40 16.22 -6.41
CA GLN A 3 -17.22 15.83 -7.17
C GLN A 3 -16.02 16.67 -6.76
N ILE A 4 -14.82 16.07 -6.80
CA ILE A 4 -13.55 16.74 -6.60
C ILE A 4 -13.04 17.17 -7.98
N SER A 5 -13.01 18.48 -8.21
CA SER A 5 -12.40 19.05 -9.42
C SER A 5 -10.88 18.96 -9.34
N ILE A 6 -10.27 18.48 -10.42
CA ILE A 6 -8.81 18.40 -10.62
C ILE A 6 -8.46 19.35 -11.75
N ALA A 7 -7.81 20.47 -11.40
CA ALA A 7 -7.39 21.49 -12.34
C ALA A 7 -6.14 21.06 -13.14
N PRO A 8 -5.85 21.67 -14.29
CA PRO A 8 -4.65 21.39 -15.10
C PRO A 8 -3.32 21.58 -14.32
N THR A 9 -3.34 22.41 -13.30
CA THR A 9 -2.16 22.67 -12.44
C THR A 9 -2.07 21.73 -11.23
N ASP A 10 -3.09 20.94 -10.96
CA ASP A 10 -3.09 20.04 -9.81
C ASP A 10 -2.12 18.87 -10.01
N ARG A 11 -1.36 18.59 -8.97
CA ARG A 11 -0.54 17.39 -8.82
C ARG A 11 -1.15 16.52 -7.73
N VAL A 12 -1.51 15.29 -8.09
CA VAL A 12 -2.26 14.39 -7.23
C VAL A 12 -1.32 13.35 -6.64
N PHE A 13 -1.22 13.36 -5.31
CA PHE A 13 -0.58 12.27 -4.55
C PHE A 13 -1.67 11.38 -3.96
N VAL A 14 -1.63 10.09 -4.27
CA VAL A 14 -2.57 9.10 -3.72
C VAL A 14 -1.84 8.21 -2.73
N LEU A 15 -2.40 8.05 -1.53
CA LEU A 15 -1.97 7.06 -0.55
C LEU A 15 -3.09 6.02 -0.40
N THR A 16 -2.77 4.75 -0.64
CA THR A 16 -3.74 3.66 -0.43
C THR A 16 -3.30 2.73 0.69
N GLY A 17 -4.27 2.14 1.39
CA GLY A 17 -4.07 1.10 2.39
C GLY A 17 -4.97 -0.10 2.13
N ALA A 18 -4.95 -1.09 3.01
CA ALA A 18 -5.62 -2.38 2.81
C ALA A 18 -7.15 -2.29 2.58
N GLY A 19 -7.78 -1.21 3.03
CA GLY A 19 -9.21 -0.97 2.80
C GLY A 19 -9.61 -0.86 1.34
N ILE A 20 -8.71 -0.41 0.42
CA ILE A 20 -9.01 -0.37 -1.01
C ILE A 20 -9.15 -1.78 -1.60
N SER A 21 -8.41 -2.77 -1.07
CA SER A 21 -8.43 -4.16 -1.52
C SER A 21 -9.47 -5.03 -0.80
N ALA A 22 -10.21 -4.48 0.18
CA ALA A 22 -11.23 -5.22 0.93
C ALA A 22 -12.36 -5.72 0.03
N GLU A 23 -12.81 -4.91 -0.94
CA GLU A 23 -13.85 -5.28 -1.90
C GLU A 23 -13.35 -6.30 -2.95
N SER A 24 -12.04 -6.53 -3.01
CA SER A 24 -11.41 -7.60 -3.78
C SER A 24 -11.27 -8.92 -3.00
N GLY A 25 -11.77 -8.94 -1.74
CA GLY A 25 -11.74 -10.12 -0.87
C GLY A 25 -10.43 -10.29 -0.08
N LEU A 26 -9.52 -9.32 -0.09
CA LEU A 26 -8.30 -9.39 0.71
C LEU A 26 -8.54 -8.86 2.13
N PRO A 27 -8.03 -9.57 3.16
CA PRO A 27 -8.22 -9.17 4.54
C PRO A 27 -7.46 -7.88 4.86
N THR A 28 -8.14 -6.97 5.56
CA THR A 28 -7.53 -5.74 6.08
C THR A 28 -6.71 -5.99 7.34
N PHE A 29 -5.70 -5.17 7.56
CA PHE A 29 -5.02 -5.09 8.85
C PHE A 29 -5.89 -4.35 9.86
N ARG A 30 -6.07 -4.91 11.06
CA ARG A 30 -6.78 -4.28 12.18
C ARG A 30 -5.79 -3.98 13.30
N ALA A 31 -5.42 -2.71 13.43
CA ALA A 31 -4.49 -2.28 14.46
C ALA A 31 -5.03 -2.50 15.89
N GLU A 32 -6.35 -2.45 16.07
CA GLU A 32 -7.02 -2.61 17.36
C GLU A 32 -6.80 -4.01 17.94
N ASP A 33 -6.80 -5.04 17.09
CA ASP A 33 -6.66 -6.44 17.50
C ASP A 33 -5.21 -6.94 17.41
N GLY A 34 -4.32 -6.17 16.77
CA GLY A 34 -2.97 -6.62 16.41
C GLY A 34 -2.98 -7.84 15.47
N LEU A 35 -4.12 -8.10 14.81
CA LEU A 35 -4.30 -9.27 13.95
C LEU A 35 -4.25 -8.90 12.48
N TRP A 36 -3.55 -9.74 11.72
CA TRP A 36 -3.55 -9.70 10.27
C TRP A 36 -3.86 -11.08 9.70
N ALA A 37 -4.98 -11.18 8.99
CA ALA A 37 -5.46 -12.46 8.46
C ALA A 37 -5.48 -13.58 9.53
N GLY A 38 -5.91 -13.26 10.76
CA GLY A 38 -6.01 -14.20 11.87
C GLY A 38 -4.70 -14.54 12.60
N ASN A 39 -3.58 -13.91 12.21
CA ASN A 39 -2.29 -14.10 12.90
C ASN A 39 -1.91 -12.82 13.64
N ARG A 40 -1.21 -12.99 14.77
CA ARG A 40 -0.64 -11.86 15.50
C ARG A 40 0.52 -11.29 14.67
N VAL A 41 0.56 -9.97 14.55
CA VAL A 41 1.63 -9.28 13.80
C VAL A 41 3.02 -9.63 14.35
N GLU A 42 3.15 -9.76 15.67
CA GLU A 42 4.39 -10.11 16.37
C GLU A 42 4.92 -11.50 16.00
N ASP A 43 4.08 -12.36 15.41
CA ASP A 43 4.45 -13.73 15.05
C ASP A 43 4.80 -13.87 13.56
N VAL A 44 4.37 -12.92 12.71
CA VAL A 44 4.49 -13.08 11.24
C VAL A 44 5.06 -11.87 10.51
N CYS A 45 5.11 -10.68 11.13
CA CYS A 45 5.47 -9.44 10.45
C CYS A 45 6.40 -8.53 11.28
N THR A 46 7.37 -9.12 11.97
CA THR A 46 8.43 -8.39 12.69
C THR A 46 9.80 -9.05 12.43
N PRO A 47 10.92 -8.31 12.57
CA PRO A 47 12.26 -8.89 12.52
C PRO A 47 12.45 -10.03 13.54
N ASP A 48 11.87 -9.89 14.73
CA ASP A 48 11.91 -10.93 15.77
C ASP A 48 11.14 -12.19 15.36
N ALA A 49 9.98 -12.04 14.71
CA ALA A 49 9.24 -13.17 14.16
C ALA A 49 10.08 -13.94 13.13
N TRP A 50 10.73 -13.19 12.21
CA TRP A 50 11.64 -13.77 11.22
C TRP A 50 12.81 -14.53 11.88
N ALA A 51 13.42 -13.93 12.90
CA ALA A 51 14.54 -14.56 13.61
C ALA A 51 14.12 -15.83 14.37
N ARG A 52 12.93 -15.83 15.00
CA ARG A 52 12.42 -16.96 15.78
C ARG A 52 11.89 -18.11 14.93
N ASN A 53 11.09 -17.79 13.91
CA ASN A 53 10.39 -18.80 13.11
C ASN A 53 10.19 -18.34 11.65
N PRO A 54 11.27 -18.37 10.84
CA PRO A 54 11.18 -17.96 9.43
C PRO A 54 10.24 -18.86 8.60
N GLU A 55 10.02 -20.11 9.01
CA GLU A 55 9.09 -21.01 8.36
C GLU A 55 7.64 -20.50 8.50
N LEU A 56 7.21 -20.14 9.71
CA LEU A 56 5.88 -19.57 9.95
C LEU A 56 5.67 -18.28 9.15
N VAL A 57 6.70 -17.43 9.08
CA VAL A 57 6.66 -16.19 8.28
C VAL A 57 6.44 -16.53 6.81
N TRP A 58 7.22 -17.47 6.25
CA TRP A 58 7.05 -17.88 4.86
C TRP A 58 5.68 -18.53 4.59
N GLN A 59 5.19 -19.38 5.48
CA GLN A 59 3.85 -19.98 5.36
C GLN A 59 2.75 -18.90 5.34
N PHE A 60 2.86 -17.89 6.21
CA PHE A 60 1.95 -16.77 6.24
C PHE A 60 1.95 -15.99 4.91
N TYR A 61 3.12 -15.61 4.39
CA TYR A 61 3.21 -14.87 3.13
C TYR A 61 2.89 -15.74 1.90
N SER A 62 3.19 -17.04 1.93
CA SER A 62 2.75 -17.98 0.90
C SER A 62 1.23 -18.08 0.81
N LYS A 63 0.54 -18.16 1.94
CA LYS A 63 -0.93 -18.10 1.96
C LYS A 63 -1.44 -16.78 1.36
N ARG A 64 -0.84 -15.65 1.71
CA ARG A 64 -1.22 -14.35 1.16
C ARG A 64 -0.96 -14.25 -0.35
N ARG A 65 0.11 -14.86 -0.87
CA ARG A 65 0.35 -15.00 -2.31
C ARG A 65 -0.78 -15.77 -3.00
N ALA A 66 -1.17 -16.90 -2.40
CA ALA A 66 -2.26 -17.73 -2.94
C ALA A 66 -3.60 -16.98 -2.93
N ASP A 67 -3.88 -16.18 -1.91
CA ASP A 67 -5.10 -15.38 -1.82
C ASP A 67 -5.04 -14.19 -2.80
N GLY A 68 -3.91 -13.49 -2.89
CA GLY A 68 -3.69 -12.38 -3.82
C GLY A 68 -3.81 -12.80 -5.28
N ALA A 69 -3.31 -13.99 -5.64
CA ALA A 69 -3.42 -14.51 -7.00
C ALA A 69 -4.88 -14.75 -7.46
N LYS A 70 -5.79 -15.01 -6.51
CA LYS A 70 -7.24 -15.21 -6.79
C LYS A 70 -8.01 -13.89 -6.82
N ALA A 71 -7.54 -12.90 -6.07
CA ALA A 71 -8.19 -11.59 -5.99
C ALA A 71 -8.17 -10.89 -7.35
N GLN A 72 -9.19 -10.06 -7.62
CA GLN A 72 -9.24 -9.24 -8.83
C GLN A 72 -9.28 -7.76 -8.43
N PRO A 73 -8.68 -6.86 -9.24
CA PRO A 73 -8.87 -5.44 -9.03
C PRO A 73 -10.37 -5.10 -9.00
N ASN A 74 -10.75 -4.19 -8.11
CA ASN A 74 -12.12 -3.71 -8.00
C ASN A 74 -12.26 -2.30 -8.63
N PRO A 75 -13.47 -1.75 -8.72
CA PRO A 75 -13.69 -0.45 -9.36
C PRO A 75 -12.84 0.70 -8.82
N ALA A 76 -12.39 0.65 -7.56
CA ALA A 76 -11.50 1.67 -7.00
C ALA A 76 -10.12 1.66 -7.65
N HIS A 77 -9.55 0.47 -7.88
CA HIS A 77 -8.26 0.33 -8.54
C HIS A 77 -8.31 0.86 -9.97
N TYR A 78 -9.36 0.50 -10.73
CA TYR A 78 -9.55 0.99 -12.10
C TYR A 78 -9.77 2.50 -12.13
N ALA A 79 -10.55 3.07 -11.21
CA ALA A 79 -10.76 4.52 -11.15
C ALA A 79 -9.47 5.31 -10.91
N LEU A 80 -8.54 4.77 -10.11
CA LEU A 80 -7.22 5.39 -9.91
C LEU A 80 -6.33 5.26 -11.14
N ALA A 81 -6.35 4.12 -11.83
CA ALA A 81 -5.63 3.94 -13.09
C ALA A 81 -6.19 4.86 -14.20
N ASP A 82 -7.51 5.02 -14.27
CA ASP A 82 -8.15 5.96 -15.21
C ASP A 82 -7.78 7.41 -14.91
N LEU A 83 -7.72 7.79 -13.62
CA LEU A 83 -7.26 9.12 -13.22
C LEU A 83 -5.79 9.34 -13.62
N GLU A 84 -4.93 8.34 -13.39
CA GLU A 84 -3.54 8.39 -13.84
C GLU A 84 -3.44 8.62 -15.36
N ASN A 85 -4.23 7.89 -16.15
CA ASN A 85 -4.26 8.04 -17.62
C ASN A 85 -4.69 9.45 -18.05
N GLN A 86 -5.63 10.08 -17.33
CA GLN A 86 -6.13 11.42 -17.65
C GLN A 86 -5.12 12.52 -17.31
N ILE A 87 -4.41 12.41 -16.19
CA ILE A 87 -3.55 13.51 -15.72
C ILE A 87 -2.03 13.24 -15.86
N GLY A 88 -1.65 12.03 -16.25
CA GLY A 88 -0.29 11.65 -16.65
C GLY A 88 0.76 11.85 -15.56
N ASP A 89 1.80 12.65 -15.84
CA ASP A 89 2.94 12.88 -14.92
C ASP A 89 2.58 13.68 -13.66
N ARG A 90 1.37 14.20 -13.59
CA ARG A 90 0.82 14.89 -12.42
C ARG A 90 0.25 13.92 -11.37
N PHE A 91 0.21 12.61 -11.66
CA PHE A 91 -0.25 11.55 -10.76
C PHE A 91 0.92 10.82 -10.11
N PHE A 92 0.80 10.50 -8.82
CA PHE A 92 1.70 9.61 -8.12
C PHE A 92 0.94 8.79 -7.09
N LEU A 93 1.03 7.47 -7.18
CA LEU A 93 0.41 6.53 -6.26
C LEU A 93 1.45 5.91 -5.34
N CYS A 94 1.26 6.06 -4.03
CA CYS A 94 2.00 5.38 -2.99
C CYS A 94 1.05 4.41 -2.28
N THR A 95 1.37 3.12 -2.29
CA THR A 95 0.55 2.13 -1.61
C THR A 95 1.27 1.53 -0.40
N GLN A 96 0.51 1.34 0.68
CA GLN A 96 0.91 0.54 1.83
C GLN A 96 0.68 -0.95 1.56
N ASN A 97 -0.12 -1.27 0.53
CA ASN A 97 -0.43 -2.63 0.17
C ASN A 97 0.76 -3.32 -0.47
N VAL A 98 0.81 -4.62 -0.27
CA VAL A 98 1.82 -5.51 -0.83
C VAL A 98 1.29 -6.37 -1.97
N ASP A 99 -0.04 -6.32 -2.24
CA ASP A 99 -0.68 -6.95 -3.38
C ASP A 99 -0.41 -6.18 -4.68
N ASP A 100 -0.64 -6.81 -5.82
CA ASP A 100 -0.40 -6.30 -7.18
C ASP A 100 -1.67 -5.78 -7.87
N LEU A 101 -2.74 -5.48 -7.10
CA LEU A 101 -4.03 -5.12 -7.69
C LEU A 101 -4.00 -3.77 -8.42
N HIS A 102 -3.17 -2.83 -8.00
CA HIS A 102 -2.99 -1.56 -8.70
C HIS A 102 -2.36 -1.74 -10.08
N GLU A 103 -1.28 -2.54 -10.18
CA GLU A 103 -0.62 -2.86 -11.45
C GLU A 103 -1.57 -3.59 -12.38
N ARG A 104 -2.30 -4.57 -11.84
CA ARG A 104 -3.26 -5.37 -12.61
C ARG A 104 -4.46 -4.53 -13.09
N ALA A 105 -4.76 -3.42 -12.42
CA ALA A 105 -5.73 -2.42 -12.87
C ALA A 105 -5.17 -1.45 -13.92
N GLY A 106 -3.84 -1.42 -14.13
CA GLY A 106 -3.19 -0.58 -15.11
C GLY A 106 -2.42 0.61 -14.55
N SER A 107 -2.31 0.77 -13.22
CA SER A 107 -1.47 1.81 -12.62
C SER A 107 0.01 1.57 -12.91
N VAL A 108 0.73 2.61 -13.32
CA VAL A 108 2.15 2.57 -13.69
C VAL A 108 3.01 3.45 -12.78
N ARG A 109 2.50 4.62 -12.38
CA ARG A 109 3.20 5.58 -11.51
C ARG A 109 2.98 5.23 -10.03
N LEU A 110 3.41 4.04 -9.68
CA LEU A 110 3.17 3.37 -8.41
C LEU A 110 4.46 3.18 -7.62
N LEU A 111 4.34 3.22 -6.29
CA LEU A 111 5.39 2.88 -5.35
C LEU A 111 4.82 2.09 -4.18
N HIS A 112 5.33 0.88 -3.97
CA HIS A 112 5.04 0.05 -2.80
C HIS A 112 5.95 0.44 -1.62
N MET A 113 5.42 1.18 -0.66
CA MET A 113 6.23 1.63 0.47
C MET A 113 6.51 0.52 1.49
N HIS A 114 5.68 -0.52 1.53
CA HIS A 114 5.86 -1.66 2.44
C HIS A 114 6.34 -2.94 1.73
N GLY A 115 6.79 -2.81 0.47
CA GLY A 115 7.28 -3.94 -0.31
C GLY A 115 6.20 -4.63 -1.13
N GLU A 116 6.55 -5.76 -1.72
CA GLU A 116 5.75 -6.45 -2.74
C GLU A 116 5.67 -7.94 -2.42
N LEU A 117 4.46 -8.47 -2.43
CA LEU A 117 4.15 -9.84 -2.01
C LEU A 117 4.84 -10.90 -2.90
N ASN A 118 4.94 -10.60 -4.20
CA ASN A 118 5.51 -11.49 -5.21
C ASN A 118 7.02 -11.27 -5.40
N MET A 119 7.69 -10.71 -4.39
CA MET A 119 9.13 -10.50 -4.39
C MET A 119 9.77 -11.11 -3.15
N ALA A 120 11.04 -11.47 -3.27
CA ALA A 120 11.88 -11.91 -2.16
C ALA A 120 13.22 -11.16 -2.16
N HIS A 121 13.82 -10.95 -1.00
CA HIS A 121 15.13 -10.33 -0.90
C HIS A 121 16.04 -11.06 0.10
N CYS A 122 17.32 -10.77 0.04
CA CYS A 122 18.30 -11.35 0.95
C CYS A 122 18.16 -10.78 2.37
N GLU A 123 18.06 -11.64 3.38
CA GLU A 123 17.99 -11.22 4.79
C GLU A 123 19.22 -10.43 5.29
N ARG A 124 20.34 -10.54 4.57
CA ARG A 124 21.62 -9.89 4.94
C ARG A 124 21.82 -8.52 4.28
N ASP A 125 20.82 -8.00 3.56
CA ASP A 125 20.94 -6.76 2.80
C ASP A 125 22.26 -6.64 2.01
N CYS A 126 22.60 -7.71 1.29
CA CYS A 126 23.89 -7.87 0.62
C CYS A 126 24.08 -6.99 -0.64
N GLY A 127 23.20 -6.00 -0.86
CA GLY A 127 23.24 -5.08 -1.99
C GLY A 127 22.66 -5.65 -3.30
N ARG A 128 22.20 -6.90 -3.32
CA ARG A 128 21.48 -7.46 -4.47
C ARG A 128 20.04 -6.97 -4.49
N PRO A 129 19.49 -6.67 -5.68
CA PRO A 129 18.08 -6.30 -5.78
C PRO A 129 17.18 -7.47 -5.35
N PRO A 130 15.94 -7.17 -4.92
CA PRO A 130 14.91 -8.18 -4.75
C PRO A 130 14.69 -8.97 -6.04
N VAL A 131 14.27 -10.22 -5.90
CA VAL A 131 13.97 -11.13 -7.02
C VAL A 131 12.49 -11.45 -7.05
N GLU A 132 11.94 -11.60 -8.24
CA GLU A 132 10.56 -12.03 -8.42
C GLU A 132 10.42 -13.48 -7.93
N ASP A 133 9.36 -13.73 -7.15
CA ASP A 133 9.10 -15.00 -6.52
C ASP A 133 7.60 -15.17 -6.24
N HIS A 134 6.94 -15.98 -7.06
CA HIS A 134 5.52 -16.33 -6.94
C HIS A 134 5.27 -17.67 -6.23
N SER A 135 6.32 -18.30 -5.72
CA SER A 135 6.22 -19.65 -5.15
C SER A 135 5.40 -19.64 -3.85
N ILE A 136 4.68 -20.73 -3.66
CA ILE A 136 3.93 -21.03 -2.45
C ILE A 136 4.72 -22.09 -1.69
N TYR A 137 5.34 -21.72 -0.59
CA TYR A 137 6.20 -22.61 0.19
C TYR A 137 5.42 -23.27 1.32
N ALA A 138 5.49 -24.58 1.41
CA ALA A 138 4.95 -25.35 2.52
C ALA A 138 5.97 -25.44 3.68
N SER A 139 7.27 -25.41 3.37
CA SER A 139 8.36 -25.45 4.35
C SER A 139 9.50 -24.51 3.98
N LEU A 140 10.30 -24.15 4.97
CA LEU A 140 11.49 -23.32 4.77
C LEU A 140 12.56 -24.01 3.90
N ALA A 141 12.56 -25.35 3.87
CA ALA A 141 13.52 -26.12 3.05
C ALA A 141 13.33 -25.92 1.53
N GLU A 142 12.14 -25.46 1.12
CA GLU A 142 11.83 -25.18 -0.29
C GLU A 142 12.31 -23.79 -0.72
N VAL A 143 12.60 -22.91 0.26
CA VAL A 143 13.02 -21.53 -0.01
C VAL A 143 14.47 -21.49 -0.45
N GLY A 144 14.73 -20.87 -1.60
CA GLY A 144 16.08 -20.68 -2.11
C GLY A 144 16.95 -19.80 -1.23
N HIS A 145 18.24 -19.78 -1.53
CA HIS A 145 19.22 -18.91 -0.89
C HIS A 145 19.72 -17.83 -1.86
N CYS A 146 20.07 -16.70 -1.31
CA CYS A 146 20.78 -15.68 -2.04
C CYS A 146 22.19 -16.20 -2.42
N PRO A 147 22.76 -15.83 -3.59
CA PRO A 147 24.13 -16.19 -3.96
C PRO A 147 25.20 -15.80 -2.94
N CYS A 148 24.92 -14.88 -2.00
CA CYS A 148 25.82 -14.55 -0.88
C CYS A 148 25.76 -15.56 0.28
N GLY A 149 24.92 -16.60 0.18
CA GLY A 149 24.68 -17.60 1.21
C GLY A 149 23.69 -17.16 2.31
N GLY A 150 23.06 -15.96 2.21
CA GLY A 150 21.96 -15.55 3.08
C GLY A 150 20.66 -16.21 2.67
N ARG A 151 19.73 -16.35 3.62
CA ARG A 151 18.36 -16.82 3.30
C ARG A 151 17.61 -15.75 2.50
N LEU A 152 16.68 -16.17 1.68
CA LEU A 152 15.68 -15.27 1.10
C LEU A 152 14.54 -15.09 2.10
N ARG A 153 14.05 -13.86 2.24
CA ARG A 153 12.84 -13.53 3.01
C ARG A 153 11.83 -12.81 2.09
N PRO A 154 10.53 -12.81 2.45
CA PRO A 154 9.55 -12.00 1.73
C PRO A 154 10.00 -10.54 1.64
N HIS A 155 9.86 -9.90 0.46
CA HIS A 155 10.22 -8.49 0.26
C HIS A 155 9.16 -7.57 0.85
N ILE A 156 9.03 -7.65 2.17
CA ILE A 156 8.04 -6.92 2.96
C ILE A 156 8.77 -6.10 4.02
N VAL A 157 8.34 -4.87 4.23
CA VAL A 157 8.76 -4.06 5.38
C VAL A 157 8.02 -4.56 6.60
N PHE A 158 8.76 -5.12 7.55
CA PHE A 158 8.20 -5.57 8.82
C PHE A 158 7.96 -4.41 9.78
N PHE A 159 7.07 -4.58 10.74
CA PHE A 159 6.89 -3.59 11.80
C PHE A 159 8.21 -3.35 12.54
N GLY A 160 8.57 -2.07 12.68
CA GLY A 160 9.86 -1.63 13.21
C GLY A 160 10.94 -1.37 12.15
N GLU A 161 10.75 -1.80 10.90
CA GLU A 161 11.63 -1.45 9.79
C GLU A 161 11.21 -0.12 9.12
N ILE A 162 12.15 0.49 8.41
CA ILE A 162 11.90 1.75 7.67
C ILE A 162 11.26 1.42 6.32
N PRO A 163 10.11 2.03 5.97
CA PRO A 163 9.49 1.87 4.67
C PRO A 163 10.40 2.25 3.51
N TYR A 164 10.21 1.60 2.36
CA TYR A 164 11.03 1.85 1.17
C TYR A 164 10.82 3.25 0.59
N LYS A 165 11.90 3.82 0.05
CA LYS A 165 11.87 5.05 -0.78
C LYS A 165 11.26 6.28 -0.08
N MET A 166 11.41 6.42 1.23
CA MET A 166 10.86 7.54 2.01
C MET A 166 11.25 8.92 1.44
N ASP A 167 12.50 9.08 0.97
CA ASP A 167 12.94 10.35 0.36
C ASP A 167 12.15 10.69 -0.92
N ARG A 168 11.81 9.69 -1.74
CA ARG A 168 10.99 9.89 -2.94
C ARG A 168 9.57 10.25 -2.56
N ILE A 169 8.99 9.54 -1.58
CA ILE A 169 7.64 9.79 -1.07
C ILE A 169 7.55 11.24 -0.56
N GLN A 170 8.49 11.67 0.26
CA GLN A 170 8.52 13.02 0.80
C GLN A 170 8.62 14.09 -0.32
N LYS A 171 9.45 13.86 -1.33
CA LYS A 171 9.57 14.76 -2.49
C LYS A 171 8.28 14.86 -3.30
N GLU A 172 7.56 13.75 -3.49
CA GLU A 172 6.29 13.76 -4.22
C GLU A 172 5.16 14.41 -3.39
N ILE A 173 5.11 14.18 -2.07
CA ILE A 173 4.17 14.88 -1.18
C ILE A 173 4.41 16.41 -1.20
N ALA A 174 5.67 16.84 -1.18
CA ALA A 174 6.01 18.27 -1.20
C ALA A 174 5.58 19.01 -2.48
N LYS A 175 5.37 18.28 -3.59
CA LYS A 175 4.87 18.82 -4.87
C LYS A 175 3.35 18.74 -5.00
N ALA A 176 2.68 17.96 -4.14
CA ALA A 176 1.26 17.69 -4.29
C ALA A 176 0.42 18.94 -3.95
N THR A 177 -0.60 19.19 -4.75
CA THR A 177 -1.65 20.19 -4.48
C THR A 177 -2.94 19.53 -4.00
N LEU A 178 -3.06 18.22 -4.28
CA LEU A 178 -4.16 17.37 -3.80
C LEU A 178 -3.58 16.05 -3.30
N MET A 179 -3.90 15.69 -2.06
CA MET A 179 -3.62 14.37 -1.50
C MET A 179 -4.91 13.61 -1.28
N LEU A 180 -4.99 12.43 -1.89
CA LEU A 180 -6.08 11.47 -1.69
C LEU A 180 -5.57 10.36 -0.79
N VAL A 181 -6.33 10.01 0.23
CA VAL A 181 -6.02 8.91 1.15
C VAL A 181 -7.18 7.93 1.15
N VAL A 182 -6.94 6.70 0.72
CA VAL A 182 -7.99 5.72 0.45
C VAL A 182 -7.77 4.45 1.27
N GLY A 183 -8.75 4.06 2.06
CA GLY A 183 -8.79 2.75 2.71
C GLY A 183 -7.66 2.50 3.72
N THR A 184 -7.24 3.52 4.47
CA THR A 184 -6.27 3.38 5.56
C THR A 184 -6.86 3.85 6.88
N SER A 185 -6.52 3.19 7.99
CA SER A 185 -7.02 3.54 9.33
C SER A 185 -6.46 4.86 9.89
N GLY A 186 -5.37 5.36 9.32
CA GLY A 186 -4.65 6.51 9.88
C GLY A 186 -3.86 6.21 11.16
N SER A 187 -3.60 4.93 11.47
CA SER A 187 -2.89 4.49 12.68
C SER A 187 -1.46 4.00 12.42
N VAL A 188 -1.12 3.61 11.19
CA VAL A 188 0.20 3.05 10.86
C VAL A 188 1.16 4.15 10.44
N TYR A 189 2.21 4.37 11.25
CA TYR A 189 3.26 5.33 10.96
C TYR A 189 4.41 4.68 10.15
N PRO A 190 5.10 5.46 9.27
CA PRO A 190 4.97 6.91 9.07
C PRO A 190 3.81 7.34 8.15
N ALA A 191 3.13 6.42 7.46
CA ALA A 191 2.09 6.73 6.47
C ALA A 191 0.95 7.62 7.04
N ALA A 192 0.52 7.37 8.28
CA ALA A 192 -0.49 8.19 8.97
C ALA A 192 -0.10 9.66 9.11
N GLY A 193 1.20 9.98 9.11
CA GLY A 193 1.74 11.34 9.16
C GLY A 193 1.78 12.07 7.83
N PHE A 194 1.64 11.39 6.70
CA PHE A 194 1.80 11.99 5.36
C PHE A 194 0.78 13.10 5.07
N VAL A 195 -0.43 12.97 5.61
CA VAL A 195 -1.46 14.01 5.48
C VAL A 195 -1.01 15.35 6.10
N HIS A 196 -0.27 15.30 7.21
CA HIS A 196 0.27 16.52 7.84
C HIS A 196 1.36 17.16 6.98
N TRP A 197 2.22 16.35 6.33
CA TRP A 197 3.23 16.87 5.39
C TRP A 197 2.58 17.52 4.18
N ALA A 198 1.57 16.88 3.59
CA ALA A 198 0.82 17.41 2.46
C ALA A 198 0.12 18.74 2.82
N ARG A 199 -0.54 18.81 3.98
CA ARG A 199 -1.15 20.07 4.46
C ARG A 199 -0.13 21.17 4.67
N HIS A 200 1.02 20.85 5.25
CA HIS A 200 2.10 21.82 5.44
C HIS A 200 2.64 22.34 4.10
N ALA A 201 2.64 21.50 3.07
CA ALA A 201 2.98 21.90 1.69
C ALA A 201 1.84 22.67 0.98
N GLY A 202 0.69 22.88 1.62
CA GLY A 202 -0.45 23.62 1.07
C GLY A 202 -1.45 22.77 0.27
N ALA A 203 -1.32 21.44 0.28
CA ALA A 203 -2.23 20.56 -0.45
C ALA A 203 -3.62 20.48 0.20
N ARG A 204 -4.65 20.39 -0.66
CA ARG A 204 -5.97 19.91 -0.24
C ARG A 204 -5.85 18.42 0.11
N THR A 205 -6.51 17.99 1.19
CA THR A 205 -6.43 16.60 1.64
C THR A 205 -7.81 15.98 1.72
N VAL A 206 -7.99 14.83 1.08
CA VAL A 206 -9.26 14.12 1.00
C VAL A 206 -9.07 12.69 1.49
N TYR A 207 -9.89 12.27 2.42
CA TYR A 207 -9.96 10.89 2.85
C TYR A 207 -11.17 10.19 2.21
N ILE A 208 -11.00 8.93 1.81
CA ILE A 208 -12.07 8.06 1.30
C ILE A 208 -12.00 6.73 2.04
N GLY A 209 -13.08 6.35 2.69
CA GLY A 209 -13.20 5.08 3.40
C GLY A 209 -14.55 4.90 4.06
N PRO A 210 -14.90 3.67 4.50
CA PRO A 210 -16.22 3.37 5.07
C PRO A 210 -16.48 4.06 6.41
N GLU A 211 -15.41 4.40 7.13
CA GLU A 211 -15.44 5.09 8.42
C GLU A 211 -14.37 6.18 8.44
N PRO A 212 -14.56 7.28 9.20
CA PRO A 212 -13.54 8.29 9.37
C PRO A 212 -12.25 7.71 9.95
N PRO A 213 -11.06 8.14 9.48
CA PRO A 213 -9.79 7.65 10.03
C PRO A 213 -9.54 8.26 11.42
N LEU A 214 -8.65 7.64 12.21
CA LEU A 214 -8.31 8.14 13.55
C LEU A 214 -7.78 9.59 13.54
N ASN A 215 -7.16 10.00 12.44
CA ASN A 215 -6.64 11.35 12.22
C ASN A 215 -7.55 12.21 11.31
N ALA A 216 -8.89 12.02 11.37
CA ALA A 216 -9.87 12.69 10.50
C ALA A 216 -9.73 14.22 10.48
N SER A 217 -9.38 14.85 11.62
CA SER A 217 -9.16 16.31 11.73
C SER A 217 -8.02 16.85 10.85
N ALA A 218 -7.15 15.98 10.35
CA ALA A 218 -6.07 16.33 9.44
C ALA A 218 -6.54 16.51 7.99
N PHE A 219 -7.76 16.10 7.64
CA PHE A 219 -8.29 16.18 6.28
C PHE A 219 -9.18 17.40 6.08
N THR A 220 -9.10 18.00 4.87
CA THR A 220 -10.01 19.08 4.47
C THR A 220 -11.40 18.54 4.12
N HIS A 221 -11.46 17.30 3.62
CA HIS A 221 -12.70 16.61 3.31
C HIS A 221 -12.60 15.12 3.70
N VAL A 222 -13.67 14.59 4.24
CA VAL A 222 -13.86 13.16 4.50
C VAL A 222 -15.07 12.71 3.69
N VAL A 223 -14.86 11.71 2.83
CA VAL A 223 -15.91 11.09 2.01
C VAL A 223 -16.13 9.67 2.53
N GLU A 224 -17.22 9.47 3.23
CA GLU A 224 -17.58 8.17 3.76
C GLU A 224 -18.21 7.29 2.68
N GLY A 225 -17.72 6.06 2.57
CA GLY A 225 -18.19 5.05 1.65
C GLY A 225 -17.11 4.06 1.24
N LYS A 226 -17.51 2.96 0.63
CA LYS A 226 -16.57 1.99 0.09
C LYS A 226 -15.84 2.60 -1.10
N ALA A 227 -14.54 2.29 -1.21
CA ALA A 227 -13.69 2.90 -2.24
C ALA A 227 -14.19 2.61 -3.67
N GLY A 228 -14.66 1.37 -3.93
CA GLY A 228 -15.17 0.96 -5.23
C GLY A 228 -16.51 1.60 -5.61
N GLU A 229 -17.28 2.08 -4.64
CA GLU A 229 -18.54 2.80 -4.87
C GLU A 229 -18.28 4.32 -5.06
N VAL A 230 -17.30 4.87 -4.34
CA VAL A 230 -17.05 6.31 -4.28
C VAL A 230 -16.14 6.79 -5.42
N LEU A 231 -14.98 6.15 -5.61
CA LEU A 231 -13.94 6.63 -6.52
C LEU A 231 -14.36 6.77 -7.98
N PRO A 232 -15.17 5.84 -8.57
CA PRO A 232 -15.55 5.93 -9.99
C PRO A 232 -16.30 7.20 -10.39
N ALA A 233 -16.99 7.86 -9.43
CA ALA A 233 -17.76 9.06 -9.69
C ALA A 233 -17.20 10.31 -8.97
N LEU A 234 -16.07 10.18 -8.29
CA LEU A 234 -15.55 11.22 -7.39
C LEU A 234 -14.87 12.35 -8.13
N PHE A 235 -14.20 12.08 -9.25
CA PHE A 235 -13.34 13.06 -9.91
C PHE A 235 -13.99 13.69 -11.13
N SER A 236 -13.73 14.98 -11.33
CA SER A 236 -13.91 15.67 -12.60
C SER A 236 -12.61 16.36 -12.97
N VAL A 237 -11.97 15.91 -14.05
CA VAL A 237 -10.78 16.56 -14.58
C VAL A 237 -11.23 17.68 -15.51
N THR A 238 -10.71 18.88 -15.25
CA THR A 238 -10.99 20.05 -16.10
C THR A 238 -9.83 20.29 -17.06
N ASP A 239 -10.15 20.75 -18.26
CA ASP A 239 -9.18 21.12 -19.30
C ASP A 239 -8.40 22.39 -18.92
#